data_ec23d7dd5338b92ec725864bac61fdd8
#
_entry.id   ec23d7dd5338b92ec725864bac61fdd8
#
_cell.length_a   1.000
_cell.length_b   1.000
_cell.length_c   1.000
_cell.angle_alpha   90.00
_cell.angle_beta   90.00
_cell.angle_gamma   90.00
#
_symmetry.space_group_name_H-M   'P 1'
#
loop_
_entity.id
_entity.type
_entity.pdbx_description
1 polymer ?
#
loop_
_entity_poly.entity_id
_entity_poly.type
_entity_poly.pdbx_seq_one_letter_code
_entity_poly.pdbx_strand_id
1 'polypeptide(L)'
;MLDIFKNINAFVFDIDGVLTDGTLLVMDNGQMLRKMHVKDGYALQLAIKRGYLIFVISGGKSPQVKERLEKLGVINVHMPVEDKLNKLKVLAEEFQLQKESILYMGDDIPDLEVMQYCGLACCPADAVAEIKTISKYISPLKGGEGCVRDVIEKVMKLQGKWMPDTHIPST
;
A
#
# COMPACT_ATOMS: atom_id res chain seq x y z
N MET A 1 -20.85 5.70 1.45
CA MET A 1 -19.65 4.81 1.54
C MET A 1 -18.76 4.89 0.30
N LEU A 2 -19.31 4.83 -0.93
CA LEU A 2 -18.48 4.87 -2.16
C LEU A 2 -17.83 6.24 -2.43
N ASP A 3 -18.39 7.33 -1.90
CA ASP A 3 -17.87 8.68 -2.17
C ASP A 3 -16.48 8.94 -1.60
N ILE A 4 -16.10 8.24 -0.52
CA ILE A 4 -14.76 8.37 0.06
C ILE A 4 -13.65 7.89 -0.89
N PHE A 5 -13.95 6.93 -1.78
CA PHE A 5 -13.01 6.44 -2.79
C PHE A 5 -12.79 7.44 -3.92
N LYS A 6 -13.78 8.32 -4.18
CA LYS A 6 -13.69 9.30 -5.28
C LYS A 6 -12.71 10.42 -5.03
N ASN A 7 -12.36 10.67 -3.76
CA ASN A 7 -11.46 11.75 -3.38
C ASN A 7 -10.00 11.32 -3.25
N ILE A 8 -9.73 10.02 -3.38
CA ILE A 8 -8.38 9.48 -3.21
C ILE A 8 -7.50 9.86 -4.41
N ASN A 9 -6.33 10.42 -4.09
CA ASN A 9 -5.28 10.73 -5.05
C ASN A 9 -3.91 10.20 -4.63
N ALA A 10 -3.78 9.70 -3.40
CA ALA A 10 -2.58 9.10 -2.88
C ALA A 10 -2.88 7.75 -2.21
N PHE A 11 -2.04 6.77 -2.50
CA PHE A 11 -2.03 5.45 -1.87
C PHE A 11 -0.80 5.29 -1.00
N VAL A 12 -0.98 4.79 0.19
CA VAL A 12 0.09 4.45 1.12
C VAL A 12 -0.06 3.00 1.55
N PHE A 13 0.99 2.22 1.40
CA PHE A 13 1.00 0.79 1.72
C PHE A 13 2.08 0.45 2.72
N ASP A 14 1.77 -0.42 3.68
CA ASP A 14 2.77 -1.19 4.38
C ASP A 14 3.33 -2.29 3.48
N ILE A 15 4.41 -2.95 3.89
CA ILE A 15 5.02 -4.06 3.15
C ILE A 15 4.59 -5.39 3.72
N ASP A 16 5.01 -5.70 4.96
CA ASP A 16 4.81 -7.03 5.55
C ASP A 16 3.35 -7.21 5.96
N GLY A 17 2.67 -8.18 5.35
CA GLY A 17 1.23 -8.42 5.54
C GLY A 17 0.30 -7.65 4.59
N VAL A 18 0.83 -6.74 3.75
CA VAL A 18 0.07 -5.99 2.74
C VAL A 18 0.58 -6.30 1.33
N LEU A 19 1.78 -5.81 0.97
CA LEU A 19 2.46 -6.14 -0.29
C LEU A 19 3.04 -7.55 -0.31
N THR A 20 3.24 -8.12 0.87
CA THR A 20 3.68 -9.52 1.08
C THR A 20 2.63 -10.26 1.90
N ASP A 21 2.79 -11.59 2.03
CA ASP A 21 1.92 -12.43 2.85
C ASP A 21 2.23 -12.38 4.36
N GLY A 22 3.11 -11.46 4.79
CA GLY A 22 3.49 -11.30 6.19
C GLY A 22 4.42 -12.40 6.72
N THR A 23 4.84 -13.35 5.90
CA THR A 23 5.79 -14.39 6.28
C THR A 23 7.22 -14.06 5.87
N LEU A 24 8.18 -14.50 6.67
CA LEU A 24 9.60 -14.37 6.38
C LEU A 24 10.21 -15.77 6.22
N LEU A 25 10.88 -16.01 5.11
CA LEU A 25 11.76 -17.16 4.96
C LEU A 25 13.15 -16.75 5.45
N VAL A 26 13.54 -17.24 6.63
CA VAL A 26 14.83 -16.94 7.25
C VAL A 26 15.87 -17.93 6.73
N MET A 27 16.91 -17.41 6.09
CA MET A 27 18.00 -18.19 5.52
C MET A 27 19.17 -18.29 6.50
N ASP A 28 19.97 -19.36 6.40
CA ASP A 28 21.14 -19.58 7.27
C ASP A 28 22.18 -18.45 7.22
N ASN A 29 22.24 -17.74 6.09
CA ASN A 29 23.12 -16.58 5.91
C ASN A 29 22.56 -15.27 6.51
N GLY A 30 21.42 -15.33 7.22
CA GLY A 30 20.76 -14.18 7.82
C GLY A 30 19.86 -13.37 6.89
N GLN A 31 19.72 -13.75 5.62
CA GLN A 31 18.76 -13.13 4.72
C GLN A 31 17.32 -13.49 5.11
N MET A 32 16.41 -12.54 4.96
CA MET A 32 14.96 -12.71 5.19
C MET A 32 14.23 -12.44 3.89
N LEU A 33 13.80 -13.51 3.21
CA LEU A 33 13.12 -13.40 1.93
C LEU A 33 11.63 -13.17 2.13
N ARG A 34 11.03 -12.44 1.20
CA ARG A 34 9.61 -12.11 1.14
C ARG A 34 9.04 -12.47 -0.22
N LYS A 35 7.77 -12.84 -0.23
CA LYS A 35 7.03 -13.14 -1.44
C LYS A 35 6.06 -11.99 -1.74
N MET A 36 6.14 -11.45 -2.97
CA MET A 36 5.28 -10.38 -3.46
C MET A 36 4.40 -10.86 -4.61
N HIS A 37 3.24 -10.23 -4.79
CA HIS A 37 2.28 -10.60 -5.82
C HIS A 37 2.47 -9.78 -7.10
N VAL A 38 2.62 -10.47 -8.24
CA VAL A 38 2.88 -9.83 -9.53
C VAL A 38 1.74 -8.91 -9.97
N LYS A 39 0.48 -9.28 -9.72
CA LYS A 39 -0.69 -8.48 -10.09
C LYS A 39 -0.79 -7.16 -9.33
N ASP A 40 -0.28 -7.10 -8.10
CA ASP A 40 -0.15 -5.83 -7.35
C ASP A 40 0.84 -4.90 -8.05
N GLY A 41 1.94 -5.44 -8.57
CA GLY A 41 2.92 -4.69 -9.34
C GLY A 41 2.34 -4.01 -10.58
N TYR A 42 1.46 -4.70 -11.31
CA TYR A 42 0.73 -4.10 -12.43
C TYR A 42 -0.13 -2.91 -11.99
N ALA A 43 -0.90 -3.08 -10.92
CA ALA A 43 -1.80 -2.04 -10.41
C ALA A 43 -1.03 -0.79 -9.92
N LEU A 44 0.10 -0.99 -9.25
CA LEU A 44 0.99 0.10 -8.83
C LEU A 44 1.47 0.91 -10.05
N GLN A 45 2.00 0.25 -11.07
CA GLN A 45 2.47 0.90 -12.28
C GLN A 45 1.35 1.67 -13.01
N LEU A 46 0.16 1.05 -13.14
CA LEU A 46 -0.98 1.69 -13.78
C LEU A 46 -1.44 2.93 -13.00
N ALA A 47 -1.51 2.84 -11.67
CA ALA A 47 -1.89 3.99 -10.84
C ALA A 47 -0.91 5.15 -10.99
N ILE A 48 0.40 4.88 -10.96
CA ILE A 48 1.44 5.91 -11.21
C ILE A 48 1.25 6.54 -12.58
N LYS A 49 1.05 5.74 -13.62
CA LYS A 49 0.82 6.21 -15.00
C LYS A 49 -0.44 7.09 -15.12
N ARG A 50 -1.42 6.88 -14.24
CA ARG A 50 -2.67 7.67 -14.18
C ARG A 50 -2.59 8.87 -13.22
N GLY A 51 -1.39 9.17 -12.69
CA GLY A 51 -1.12 10.38 -11.91
C GLY A 51 -1.41 10.25 -10.40
N TYR A 52 -1.57 9.03 -9.88
CA TYR A 52 -1.66 8.82 -8.44
C TYR A 52 -0.29 8.85 -7.79
N LEU A 53 -0.22 9.40 -6.59
CA LEU A 53 0.96 9.29 -5.74
C LEU A 53 0.92 7.96 -4.99
N ILE A 54 2.06 7.26 -4.97
CA ILE A 54 2.21 6.01 -4.22
C ILE A 54 3.38 6.15 -3.27
N PHE A 55 3.10 5.83 -2.00
CA PHE A 55 4.08 5.78 -0.92
C PHE A 55 4.08 4.38 -0.32
N VAL A 56 5.25 3.93 0.09
CA VAL A 56 5.40 2.72 0.89
C VAL A 56 6.12 3.10 2.18
N ILE A 57 5.51 2.76 3.32
CA ILE A 57 6.04 3.06 4.66
C ILE A 57 6.07 1.75 5.46
N SER A 58 7.27 1.27 5.78
CA SER A 58 7.45 0.00 6.48
C SER A 58 8.46 0.11 7.63
N GLY A 59 8.16 -0.57 8.74
CA GLY A 59 9.10 -0.71 9.86
C GLY A 59 10.24 -1.68 9.58
N GLY A 60 10.07 -2.59 8.64
CA GLY A 60 11.07 -3.56 8.24
C GLY A 60 12.20 -2.97 7.40
N LYS A 61 13.26 -3.76 7.21
CA LYS A 61 14.37 -3.43 6.32
C LYS A 61 14.53 -4.55 5.28
N SER A 62 14.33 -4.23 4.01
CA SER A 62 14.51 -5.16 2.89
C SER A 62 14.93 -4.41 1.63
N PRO A 63 16.26 -4.32 1.36
CA PRO A 63 16.76 -3.65 0.17
C PRO A 63 16.20 -4.24 -1.13
N GLN A 64 15.98 -5.55 -1.19
CA GLN A 64 15.47 -6.25 -2.36
C GLN A 64 14.01 -5.89 -2.68
N VAL A 65 13.17 -5.74 -1.63
CA VAL A 65 11.78 -5.27 -1.80
C VAL A 65 11.77 -3.82 -2.28
N LYS A 66 12.63 -2.98 -1.70
CA LYS A 66 12.77 -1.58 -2.13
C LYS A 66 13.19 -1.49 -3.60
N GLU A 67 14.24 -2.21 -4.00
CA GLU A 67 14.70 -2.26 -5.39
C GLU A 67 13.59 -2.71 -6.35
N ARG A 68 12.81 -3.74 -5.96
CA ARG A 68 11.67 -4.19 -6.77
C ARG A 68 10.62 -3.10 -6.93
N LEU A 69 10.24 -2.42 -5.84
CA LEU A 69 9.26 -1.34 -5.88
C LEU A 69 9.73 -0.17 -6.76
N GLU A 70 10.99 0.19 -6.65
CA GLU A 70 11.61 1.23 -7.49
C GLU A 70 11.57 0.85 -8.99
N LYS A 71 11.84 -0.41 -9.33
CA LYS A 71 11.68 -0.93 -10.71
C LYS A 71 10.25 -0.86 -11.23
N LEU A 72 9.26 -0.93 -10.35
CA LEU A 72 7.84 -0.74 -10.67
C LEU A 72 7.43 0.76 -10.75
N GLY A 73 8.38 1.67 -10.54
CA GLY A 73 8.13 3.11 -10.56
C GLY A 73 7.70 3.71 -9.21
N VAL A 74 7.64 2.93 -8.14
CA VAL A 74 7.36 3.43 -6.79
C VAL A 74 8.64 3.99 -6.20
N ILE A 75 8.85 5.29 -6.33
CA ILE A 75 10.06 5.98 -5.88
C ILE A 75 10.00 6.40 -4.40
N ASN A 76 8.81 6.55 -3.84
CA ASN A 76 8.61 6.97 -2.45
C ASN A 76 8.53 5.75 -1.52
N VAL A 77 9.65 5.04 -1.34
CA VAL A 77 9.77 3.87 -0.47
C VAL A 77 10.59 4.24 0.76
N HIS A 78 9.93 4.29 1.91
CA HIS A 78 10.49 4.69 3.19
C HIS A 78 10.60 3.48 4.13
N MET A 79 11.84 3.06 4.41
CA MET A 79 12.16 1.94 5.30
C MET A 79 13.61 1.98 5.76
N PRO A 80 13.91 1.67 7.03
CA PRO A 80 12.96 1.41 8.10
C PRO A 80 12.33 2.70 8.65
N VAL A 81 11.07 2.63 9.09
CA VAL A 81 10.35 3.75 9.71
C VAL A 81 9.75 3.29 11.04
N GLU A 82 10.16 3.91 12.13
CA GLU A 82 9.65 3.60 13.48
C GLU A 82 8.30 4.29 13.73
N ASP A 83 8.19 5.58 13.41
CA ASP A 83 6.96 6.37 13.56
C ASP A 83 6.30 6.60 12.19
N LYS A 84 5.39 5.69 11.81
CA LYS A 84 4.69 5.74 10.54
C LYS A 84 3.76 6.95 10.42
N LEU A 85 3.13 7.37 11.53
CA LEU A 85 2.23 8.53 11.52
C LEU A 85 2.99 9.83 11.27
N ASN A 86 4.09 10.06 12.00
CA ASN A 86 4.91 11.24 11.79
C ASN A 86 5.49 11.25 10.37
N LYS A 87 5.97 10.10 9.89
CA LYS A 87 6.48 9.98 8.51
C LYS A 87 5.42 10.38 7.49
N LEU A 88 4.19 9.89 7.64
CA LEU A 88 3.12 10.23 6.71
C LEU A 88 2.75 11.72 6.78
N LYS A 89 2.72 12.33 7.97
CA LYS A 89 2.46 13.77 8.10
C LYS A 89 3.49 14.62 7.36
N VAL A 90 4.79 14.28 7.49
CA VAL A 90 5.86 14.96 6.75
C VAL A 90 5.67 14.81 5.24
N LEU A 91 5.36 13.63 4.75
CA LEU A 91 5.10 13.39 3.32
C LEU A 91 3.84 14.13 2.84
N ALA A 92 2.77 14.13 3.64
CA ALA A 92 1.55 14.85 3.29
C ALA A 92 1.79 16.36 3.16
N GLU A 93 2.62 16.93 4.03
CA GLU A 93 3.03 18.33 3.93
C GLU A 93 3.90 18.60 2.70
N GLU A 94 4.93 17.78 2.48
CA GLU A 94 5.84 17.88 1.34
C GLU A 94 5.10 17.82 -0.01
N PHE A 95 4.16 16.89 -0.15
CA PHE A 95 3.37 16.68 -1.36
C PHE A 95 2.03 17.44 -1.39
N GLN A 96 1.77 18.30 -0.41
CA GLN A 96 0.55 19.11 -0.28
C GLN A 96 -0.74 18.28 -0.31
N LEU A 97 -0.72 17.10 0.34
CA LEU A 97 -1.85 16.18 0.40
C LEU A 97 -2.78 16.51 1.57
N GLN A 98 -4.07 16.54 1.30
CA GLN A 98 -5.08 16.52 2.35
C GLN A 98 -5.24 15.09 2.87
N LYS A 99 -5.32 14.90 4.18
CA LYS A 99 -5.46 13.55 4.78
C LYS A 99 -6.68 12.79 4.25
N GLU A 100 -7.75 13.51 3.90
CA GLU A 100 -8.99 12.99 3.32
C GLU A 100 -8.78 12.37 1.93
N SER A 101 -7.71 12.75 1.23
CA SER A 101 -7.36 12.21 -0.10
C SER A 101 -6.38 11.04 -0.06
N ILE A 102 -6.00 10.60 1.14
CA ILE A 102 -5.05 9.51 1.36
C ILE A 102 -5.79 8.22 1.70
N LEU A 103 -5.53 7.17 0.92
CA LEU A 103 -5.82 5.79 1.28
C LEU A 103 -4.57 5.18 1.93
N TYR A 104 -4.71 4.64 3.14
CA TYR A 104 -3.67 3.84 3.79
C TYR A 104 -4.14 2.40 3.95
N MET A 105 -3.31 1.44 3.56
CA MET A 105 -3.55 0.03 3.79
C MET A 105 -2.45 -0.54 4.68
N GLY A 106 -2.87 -1.03 5.85
CA GLY A 106 -2.04 -1.70 6.85
C GLY A 106 -2.74 -2.97 7.37
N ASP A 107 -2.03 -3.80 8.11
CA ASP A 107 -2.54 -5.09 8.57
C ASP A 107 -2.36 -5.34 10.07
N ASP A 108 -1.45 -4.64 10.74
CA ASP A 108 -1.10 -4.91 12.14
C ASP A 108 -1.00 -3.64 12.97
N ILE A 109 -0.87 -3.79 14.29
CA ILE A 109 -0.89 -2.73 15.30
C ILE A 109 0.02 -1.53 14.99
N PRO A 110 1.23 -1.68 14.43
CA PRO A 110 2.06 -0.53 14.05
C PRO A 110 1.42 0.43 13.04
N ASP A 111 0.35 0.00 12.34
CA ASP A 111 -0.39 0.82 11.38
C ASP A 111 -1.58 1.56 12.00
N LEU A 112 -1.96 1.25 13.24
CA LEU A 112 -3.22 1.70 13.84
C LEU A 112 -3.36 3.23 13.81
N GLU A 113 -2.37 3.96 14.30
CA GLU A 113 -2.43 5.41 14.43
C GLU A 113 -2.40 6.12 13.07
N VAL A 114 -1.56 5.64 12.16
CA VAL A 114 -1.46 6.23 10.81
C VAL A 114 -2.72 5.96 9.99
N MET A 115 -3.36 4.80 10.16
CA MET A 115 -4.63 4.48 9.51
C MET A 115 -5.78 5.34 10.03
N GLN A 116 -5.83 5.62 11.34
CA GLN A 116 -6.83 6.52 11.93
C GLN A 116 -6.69 7.97 11.45
N TYR A 117 -5.49 8.39 11.08
CA TYR A 117 -5.23 9.72 10.55
C TYR A 117 -5.76 9.91 9.12
N CYS A 118 -5.73 8.87 8.29
CA CYS A 118 -6.04 8.93 6.87
C CYS A 118 -7.54 9.02 6.58
N GLY A 119 -7.89 9.57 5.43
CA GLY A 119 -9.28 9.66 4.97
C GLY A 119 -9.91 8.29 4.71
N LEU A 120 -9.14 7.34 4.19
CA LEU A 120 -9.60 5.98 3.89
C LEU A 120 -8.62 4.95 4.42
N ALA A 121 -8.92 4.39 5.59
CA ALA A 121 -8.23 3.25 6.15
C ALA A 121 -8.74 1.95 5.50
N CYS A 122 -7.81 1.14 4.97
CA CYS A 122 -8.09 -0.16 4.37
C CYS A 122 -7.22 -1.24 5.00
N CYS A 123 -7.66 -2.50 4.93
CA CYS A 123 -6.83 -3.62 5.34
C CYS A 123 -7.09 -4.87 4.49
N PRO A 124 -6.15 -5.84 4.44
CA PRO A 124 -6.37 -7.14 3.85
C PRO A 124 -7.30 -8.02 4.70
N ALA A 125 -7.80 -9.12 4.12
CA ALA A 125 -8.73 -10.03 4.77
C ALA A 125 -8.18 -10.67 6.04
N ASP A 126 -6.87 -10.83 6.14
CA ASP A 126 -6.16 -11.48 7.24
C ASP A 126 -5.51 -10.52 8.24
N ALA A 127 -5.79 -9.21 8.13
CA ALA A 127 -5.36 -8.22 9.13
C ALA A 127 -5.85 -8.58 10.54
N VAL A 128 -5.16 -8.09 11.56
CA VAL A 128 -5.55 -8.28 12.96
C VAL A 128 -6.90 -7.61 13.27
N ALA A 129 -7.58 -8.06 14.31
CA ALA A 129 -8.94 -7.62 14.64
C ALA A 129 -9.03 -6.11 14.89
N GLU A 130 -8.04 -5.52 15.55
CA GLU A 130 -7.96 -4.11 15.87
C GLU A 130 -7.92 -3.25 14.59
N ILE A 131 -7.15 -3.66 13.61
CA ILE A 131 -7.03 -2.99 12.31
C ILE A 131 -8.34 -3.12 11.51
N LYS A 132 -8.95 -4.30 11.50
CA LYS A 132 -10.27 -4.49 10.87
C LYS A 132 -11.34 -3.57 11.47
N THR A 133 -11.30 -3.38 12.79
CA THR A 133 -12.30 -2.55 13.50
C THR A 133 -12.27 -1.09 13.04
N ILE A 134 -11.10 -0.55 12.73
CA ILE A 134 -10.95 0.86 12.31
C ILE A 134 -10.99 1.04 10.78
N SER A 135 -10.94 -0.06 10.03
CA SER A 135 -10.90 -0.01 8.57
C SER A 135 -12.27 0.31 7.98
N LYS A 136 -12.31 1.28 7.07
CA LYS A 136 -13.50 1.63 6.29
C LYS A 136 -13.74 0.67 5.12
N TYR A 137 -12.69 -0.04 4.72
CA TYR A 137 -12.77 -1.09 3.72
C TYR A 137 -11.83 -2.24 4.06
N ILE A 138 -12.36 -3.45 4.04
CA ILE A 138 -11.60 -4.69 4.19
C ILE A 138 -11.59 -5.38 2.83
N SER A 139 -10.40 -5.57 2.25
CA SER A 139 -10.26 -6.33 1.01
C SER A 139 -10.68 -7.80 1.24
N PRO A 140 -11.37 -8.44 0.30
CA PRO A 140 -11.63 -9.88 0.38
C PRO A 140 -10.37 -10.73 0.17
N LEU A 141 -9.27 -10.12 -0.26
CA LEU A 141 -7.99 -10.76 -0.52
C LEU A 141 -7.04 -10.56 0.65
N LYS A 142 -6.20 -11.56 0.91
CA LYS A 142 -5.17 -11.52 1.95
C LYS A 142 -3.97 -10.68 1.51
N GLY A 143 -3.13 -10.33 2.49
CA GLY A 143 -1.83 -9.72 2.23
C GLY A 143 -1.00 -10.58 1.27
N GLY A 144 -0.33 -9.94 0.31
CA GLY A 144 0.46 -10.63 -0.71
C GLY A 144 -0.34 -11.49 -1.70
N GLU A 145 -1.66 -11.40 -1.70
CA GLU A 145 -2.55 -12.17 -2.60
C GLU A 145 -3.40 -11.29 -3.53
N GLY A 146 -3.01 -10.02 -3.69
CA GLY A 146 -3.70 -9.08 -4.60
C GLY A 146 -4.55 -8.01 -3.90
N CYS A 147 -4.49 -7.87 -2.58
CA CYS A 147 -5.26 -6.88 -1.83
C CYS A 147 -4.90 -5.43 -2.21
N VAL A 148 -3.65 -5.18 -2.58
CA VAL A 148 -3.18 -3.87 -3.05
C VAL A 148 -3.82 -3.54 -4.40
N ARG A 149 -3.84 -4.48 -5.33
CA ARG A 149 -4.55 -4.32 -6.60
C ARG A 149 -6.04 -4.09 -6.39
N ASP A 150 -6.66 -4.81 -5.47
CA ASP A 150 -8.11 -4.69 -5.19
C ASP A 150 -8.48 -3.25 -4.83
N VAL A 151 -7.76 -2.61 -3.90
CA VAL A 151 -8.08 -1.23 -3.49
C VAL A 151 -7.74 -0.20 -4.56
N ILE A 152 -6.62 -0.36 -5.26
CA ILE A 152 -6.23 0.52 -6.38
C ILE A 152 -7.30 0.45 -7.49
N GLU A 153 -7.64 -0.75 -7.91
CA GLU A 153 -8.64 -0.99 -8.96
C GLU A 153 -10.01 -0.41 -8.58
N LYS A 154 -10.43 -0.58 -7.32
CA LYS A 154 -11.68 -0.03 -6.80
C LYS A 154 -11.70 1.50 -6.85
N VAL A 155 -10.67 2.18 -6.34
CA VAL A 155 -10.54 3.64 -6.43
C VAL A 155 -10.58 4.11 -7.87
N MET A 156 -9.74 3.52 -8.72
CA MET A 156 -9.61 3.94 -10.11
C MET A 156 -10.87 3.68 -10.93
N LYS A 157 -11.60 2.58 -10.68
CA LYS A 157 -12.89 2.31 -11.33
C LYS A 157 -13.95 3.34 -10.94
N LEU A 158 -14.05 3.68 -9.66
CA LEU A 158 -15.00 4.68 -9.18
C LEU A 158 -14.69 6.10 -9.68
N GLN A 159 -13.45 6.36 -10.05
CA GLN A 159 -13.02 7.62 -10.66
C GLN A 159 -12.97 7.57 -12.20
N GLY A 160 -13.36 6.46 -12.84
CA GLY A 160 -13.32 6.29 -14.28
C GLY A 160 -11.91 6.23 -14.90
N LYS A 161 -10.90 5.91 -14.08
CA LYS A 161 -9.47 5.90 -14.48
C LYS A 161 -8.88 4.49 -14.66
N TRP A 162 -9.62 3.43 -14.32
CA TRP A 162 -9.18 2.05 -14.53
C TRP A 162 -9.40 1.65 -15.99
N MET A 163 -8.41 1.92 -16.81
CA MET A 163 -8.38 1.48 -18.21
C MET A 163 -7.16 0.59 -18.39
N PRO A 164 -7.36 -0.72 -18.69
CA PRO A 164 -6.25 -1.66 -18.88
C PRO A 164 -5.23 -1.15 -19.89
N ASP A 165 -3.95 -1.34 -19.59
CA ASP A 165 -2.84 -0.97 -20.44
C ASP A 165 -1.93 -2.20 -20.65
N THR A 166 -1.94 -2.74 -21.87
CA THR A 166 -1.19 -3.93 -22.22
C THR A 166 0.32 -3.68 -22.40
N HIS A 167 0.74 -2.42 -22.38
CA HIS A 167 2.16 -2.05 -22.47
C HIS A 167 2.86 -1.95 -21.10
N ILE A 168 2.13 -2.12 -20.00
CA ILE A 168 2.70 -2.21 -18.66
C ILE A 168 3.19 -3.64 -18.45
N PRO A 169 4.49 -3.86 -18.19
CA PRO A 169 5.00 -5.19 -17.90
C PRO A 169 4.46 -5.70 -16.55
N SER A 170 4.30 -7.00 -16.44
CA SER A 170 3.81 -7.64 -15.20
C SER A 170 4.91 -7.90 -14.16
N THR A 171 6.15 -7.63 -14.48
CA THR A 171 7.32 -7.87 -13.61
C THR A 171 8.27 -6.68 -13.62
#